data_98b1d362835cab1a95f4d5d6c4d7f616
#
_entry.id   98b1d362835cab1a95f4d5d6c4d7f616
#
_cell.length_a   1.000
_cell.length_b   1.000
_cell.length_c   1.000
_cell.angle_alpha   90.00
_cell.angle_beta   90.00
_cell.angle_gamma   90.00
#
_symmetry.space_group_name_H-M   'P 1'
#
loop_
_entity.id
_entity.type
_entity.pdbx_description
1 polymer ?
#
loop_
_entity_poly.entity_id
_entity_poly.type
_entity_poly.pdbx_seq_one_letter_code
_entity_poly.pdbx_strand_id
1 'polypeptide(L)'
;MLGLFIAFGFSACSLNDDFPKDTCGEYVNVAFSGFPLSCNYTLKTPSIEPKAFILNTQEKMDLTFTKHANSCPNPSDPNVDFTKNFLVGIFSGQKSTSGYGIKVTSVVENSCQVVINFYEHGPQPGDVITQTPTYPSDYVLIPKTTKPIYFNKTNESPDKITIGSFDGNCTGTTACQQFYQLNDYSVLNFLNVAYASYDFAQYKYNSANKRGDYTLFLKTVPAEILNIKGQNKTYGSPDTGDKKGVYFELYQAGVVTKIYIDNDDTVDQSTEIKAFKKAIQDKITALK
;
A
#
# COMPACT_ATOMS: atom_id res chain seq x y z
N MET A 1 -49.37 17.31 9.10
CA MET A 1 -48.38 16.34 8.61
C MET A 1 -46.99 16.86 8.97
N LEU A 2 -46.41 16.31 10.00
CA LEU A 2 -45.10 16.73 10.51
C LEU A 2 -44.05 15.78 9.87
N GLY A 3 -43.30 16.30 8.90
CA GLY A 3 -42.23 15.54 8.23
C GLY A 3 -41.02 15.38 9.15
N LEU A 4 -40.77 14.14 9.55
CA LEU A 4 -39.60 13.77 10.33
C LEU A 4 -38.40 13.71 9.37
N PHE A 5 -37.58 14.77 9.34
CA PHE A 5 -36.28 14.75 8.69
C PHE A 5 -35.33 13.89 9.52
N ILE A 6 -35.13 12.64 9.14
CA ILE A 6 -34.02 11.81 9.65
C ILE A 6 -32.74 12.31 8.98
N ALA A 7 -31.99 13.14 9.69
CA ALA A 7 -30.64 13.50 9.30
C ALA A 7 -29.76 12.24 9.45
N PHE A 8 -29.46 11.58 8.35
CA PHE A 8 -28.40 10.56 8.31
C PHE A 8 -27.05 11.25 8.55
N GLY A 9 -26.60 11.26 9.79
CA GLY A 9 -25.29 11.74 10.14
C GLY A 9 -24.22 10.87 9.51
N PHE A 10 -23.58 11.38 8.46
CA PHE A 10 -22.26 10.88 8.06
C PHE A 10 -21.31 11.31 9.18
N SER A 11 -20.80 10.37 9.96
CA SER A 11 -19.68 10.64 10.85
C SER A 11 -18.45 10.87 9.96
N ALA A 12 -18.25 12.12 9.51
CA ALA A 12 -16.99 12.55 8.98
C ALA A 12 -16.04 12.70 10.18
N CYS A 13 -15.04 11.82 10.29
CA CYS A 13 -13.97 11.99 11.26
C CYS A 13 -13.00 13.06 10.75
N SER A 14 -12.49 13.90 11.65
CA SER A 14 -11.38 14.82 11.35
C SER A 14 -10.14 14.00 10.95
N LEU A 15 -9.40 14.48 9.94
CA LEU A 15 -8.06 13.97 9.65
C LEU A 15 -7.07 14.66 10.57
N ASN A 16 -6.88 14.22 11.72
CA ASN A 16 -5.92 14.67 12.74
C ASN A 16 -6.63 14.81 14.09
N ASP A 17 -7.20 13.71 14.54
CA ASP A 17 -7.83 13.68 15.84
C ASP A 17 -6.75 13.65 16.92
N ASP A 18 -6.86 14.55 17.90
CA ASP A 18 -6.15 14.40 19.18
C ASP A 18 -6.73 13.20 19.90
N PHE A 19 -6.18 12.01 19.62
CA PHE A 19 -6.60 10.81 20.34
C PHE A 19 -6.05 10.83 21.79
N PRO A 20 -6.83 10.37 22.78
CA PRO A 20 -6.41 10.43 24.16
C PRO A 20 -5.10 9.67 24.37
N LYS A 21 -4.09 10.30 24.92
CA LYS A 21 -2.86 9.65 25.42
C LYS A 21 -3.25 8.79 26.62
N ASP A 22 -2.86 7.52 26.60
CA ASP A 22 -3.70 6.54 27.12
C ASP A 22 -3.17 5.74 28.33
N THR A 23 -4.17 5.24 29.08
CA THR A 23 -4.03 4.25 30.12
C THR A 23 -4.45 2.84 29.64
N CYS A 24 -4.63 2.64 28.33
CA CYS A 24 -5.29 1.48 27.73
C CYS A 24 -4.35 0.38 27.25
N GLY A 25 -3.10 0.42 27.69
CA GLY A 25 -2.08 -0.58 27.36
C GLY A 25 -1.37 -0.34 26.04
N GLU A 26 -0.47 -1.26 25.69
CA GLU A 26 0.35 -1.15 24.47
C GLU A 26 -0.47 -1.36 23.20
N TYR A 27 -0.08 -0.65 22.13
CA TYR A 27 -0.66 -0.86 20.83
C TYR A 27 -0.10 -2.12 20.15
N VAL A 28 -1.00 -2.89 19.57
CA VAL A 28 -0.68 -4.03 18.72
C VAL A 28 -1.08 -3.76 17.27
N ASN A 29 -0.35 -4.31 16.31
CA ASN A 29 -0.68 -4.16 14.91
C ASN A 29 -1.98 -4.90 14.57
N VAL A 30 -2.83 -4.26 13.77
CA VAL A 30 -4.03 -4.83 13.18
C VAL A 30 -3.79 -5.09 11.70
N ALA A 31 -4.07 -6.30 11.26
CA ALA A 31 -4.02 -6.63 9.84
C ALA A 31 -5.08 -5.84 9.07
N PHE A 32 -4.72 -5.29 7.92
CA PHE A 32 -5.63 -4.58 7.03
C PHE A 32 -5.34 -4.94 5.57
N SER A 33 -6.26 -4.62 4.67
CA SER A 33 -6.11 -4.90 3.23
C SER A 33 -6.24 -3.61 2.45
N GLY A 34 -5.33 -3.37 1.50
CA GLY A 34 -5.51 -2.34 0.50
C GLY A 34 -6.71 -2.69 -0.40
N PHE A 35 -7.50 -1.69 -0.73
CA PHE A 35 -8.65 -1.85 -1.59
C PHE A 35 -8.54 -0.87 -2.76
N PRO A 36 -8.16 -1.32 -3.97
CA PRO A 36 -8.03 -0.47 -5.14
C PRO A 36 -9.41 -0.07 -5.67
N LEU A 37 -10.11 0.74 -4.88
CA LEU A 37 -11.49 1.13 -5.11
C LEU A 37 -11.70 1.80 -6.47
N SER A 38 -10.75 2.63 -6.88
CA SER A 38 -10.79 3.36 -8.15
C SER A 38 -10.86 2.47 -9.39
N CYS A 39 -10.50 1.19 -9.28
CA CYS A 39 -10.63 0.25 -10.38
C CYS A 39 -12.09 -0.04 -10.77
N ASN A 40 -13.02 0.07 -9.83
CA ASN A 40 -14.41 -0.32 -10.02
C ASN A 40 -15.41 0.72 -9.53
N TYR A 41 -14.94 1.78 -8.88
CA TYR A 41 -15.81 2.78 -8.26
C TYR A 41 -15.23 4.18 -8.42
N THR A 42 -16.12 5.14 -8.65
CA THR A 42 -15.81 6.58 -8.66
C THR A 42 -16.56 7.26 -7.53
N LEU A 43 -15.87 8.10 -6.78
CA LEU A 43 -16.50 8.92 -5.74
C LEU A 43 -17.50 9.90 -6.39
N LYS A 44 -18.75 9.89 -5.93
CA LYS A 44 -19.81 10.75 -6.49
C LYS A 44 -19.51 12.24 -6.31
N THR A 45 -18.94 12.58 -5.16
CA THR A 45 -18.57 13.97 -4.85
C THR A 45 -17.18 14.00 -4.25
N PRO A 46 -16.14 14.39 -5.01
CA PRO A 46 -14.81 14.56 -4.49
C PRO A 46 -14.78 15.52 -3.31
N SER A 47 -13.98 15.19 -2.30
CA SER A 47 -13.82 16.05 -1.14
C SER A 47 -12.86 17.19 -1.46
N ILE A 48 -13.32 18.43 -1.26
CA ILE A 48 -12.48 19.63 -1.35
C ILE A 48 -11.57 19.72 -0.13
N GLU A 49 -12.13 19.43 1.05
CA GLU A 49 -11.39 19.45 2.32
C GLU A 49 -10.81 18.07 2.67
N PRO A 50 -9.68 18.03 3.39
CA PRO A 50 -9.17 16.79 3.95
C PRO A 50 -10.19 16.13 4.87
N LYS A 51 -10.44 14.84 4.69
CA LYS A 51 -11.37 14.08 5.54
C LYS A 51 -11.11 12.58 5.50
N ALA A 52 -11.65 11.90 6.49
CA ALA A 52 -11.79 10.45 6.49
C ALA A 52 -13.26 10.03 6.61
N PHE A 53 -13.57 8.82 6.18
CA PHE A 53 -14.85 8.20 6.43
C PHE A 53 -14.69 6.69 6.70
N ILE A 54 -15.70 6.14 7.36
CA ILE A 54 -15.81 4.72 7.64
C ILE A 54 -17.16 4.23 7.11
N LEU A 55 -17.13 3.35 6.13
CA LEU A 55 -18.33 2.71 5.59
C LEU A 55 -18.43 1.29 6.16
N ASN A 56 -19.59 0.98 6.69
CA ASN A 56 -19.88 -0.27 7.37
C ASN A 56 -21.05 -1.05 6.77
N THR A 57 -21.62 -0.57 5.66
CA THR A 57 -22.69 -1.23 4.91
C THR A 57 -22.56 -0.97 3.41
N GLN A 58 -23.10 -1.89 2.60
CA GLN A 58 -23.18 -1.71 1.15
C GLN A 58 -24.01 -0.48 0.77
N GLU A 59 -25.11 -0.22 1.48
CA GLU A 59 -25.96 0.97 1.23
C GLU A 59 -25.16 2.27 1.34
N LYS A 60 -24.34 2.44 2.39
CA LYS A 60 -23.48 3.61 2.53
C LYS A 60 -22.42 3.69 1.42
N MET A 61 -21.89 2.57 0.99
CA MET A 61 -20.96 2.51 -0.14
C MET A 61 -21.65 2.97 -1.42
N ASP A 62 -22.85 2.49 -1.71
CA ASP A 62 -23.63 2.86 -2.89
C ASP A 62 -24.09 4.33 -2.87
N LEU A 63 -24.31 4.91 -1.69
CA LEU A 63 -24.58 6.34 -1.55
C LEU A 63 -23.34 7.19 -1.85
N THR A 64 -22.14 6.68 -1.52
CA THR A 64 -20.88 7.42 -1.62
C THR A 64 -20.24 7.30 -2.99
N PHE A 65 -20.34 6.13 -3.62
CA PHE A 65 -19.64 5.80 -4.87
C PHE A 65 -20.60 5.40 -5.99
N THR A 66 -20.13 5.59 -7.22
CA THR A 66 -20.75 5.02 -8.43
C THR A 66 -19.90 3.84 -8.89
N LYS A 67 -20.50 2.65 -9.03
CA LYS A 67 -19.84 1.46 -9.57
C LYS A 67 -19.72 1.56 -11.09
N HIS A 68 -18.60 1.13 -11.64
CA HIS A 68 -18.35 1.04 -13.07
C HIS A 68 -17.61 -0.26 -13.43
N ALA A 69 -17.44 -0.55 -14.71
CA ALA A 69 -16.63 -1.68 -15.16
C ALA A 69 -15.17 -1.51 -14.70
N ASN A 70 -14.47 -2.64 -14.50
CA ASN A 70 -13.08 -2.59 -14.08
C ASN A 70 -12.23 -1.81 -15.08
N SER A 71 -11.53 -0.80 -14.61
CA SER A 71 -10.64 0.07 -15.39
C SER A 71 -9.15 -0.29 -15.20
N CYS A 72 -8.83 -1.21 -14.29
CA CYS A 72 -7.45 -1.63 -14.05
C CYS A 72 -7.08 -2.87 -14.87
N PRO A 73 -5.79 -3.05 -15.20
CA PRO A 73 -5.31 -4.17 -16.00
C PRO A 73 -5.66 -5.54 -15.41
N ASN A 74 -5.69 -5.65 -14.09
CA ASN A 74 -6.00 -6.89 -13.40
C ASN A 74 -7.40 -6.85 -12.80
N PRO A 75 -8.28 -7.81 -13.14
CA PRO A 75 -9.58 -7.91 -12.50
C PRO A 75 -9.40 -8.10 -10.99
N SER A 76 -10.05 -7.26 -10.21
CA SER A 76 -10.14 -7.45 -8.77
C SER A 76 -11.60 -7.62 -8.38
N ASP A 77 -11.87 -8.42 -7.34
CA ASP A 77 -13.21 -8.48 -6.76
C ASP A 77 -13.54 -7.11 -6.15
N PRO A 78 -14.54 -6.39 -6.69
CA PRO A 78 -14.92 -5.08 -6.18
C PRO A 78 -15.81 -5.16 -4.93
N ASN A 79 -16.17 -6.34 -4.46
CA ASN A 79 -17.10 -6.51 -3.37
C ASN A 79 -16.39 -6.40 -2.02
N VAL A 80 -17.06 -5.73 -1.07
CA VAL A 80 -16.62 -5.62 0.31
C VAL A 80 -17.52 -6.48 1.18
N ASP A 81 -16.93 -7.41 1.94
CA ASP A 81 -17.66 -8.18 2.95
C ASP A 81 -17.85 -7.32 4.21
N PHE A 82 -18.92 -6.55 4.24
CA PHE A 82 -19.28 -5.70 5.38
C PHE A 82 -19.75 -6.49 6.61
N THR A 83 -19.84 -7.81 6.55
CA THR A 83 -20.06 -8.61 7.76
C THR A 83 -18.81 -8.73 8.60
N LYS A 84 -17.64 -8.65 7.97
CA LYS A 84 -16.30 -8.82 8.59
C LYS A 84 -15.48 -7.54 8.64
N ASN A 85 -15.70 -6.61 7.70
CA ASN A 85 -14.82 -5.47 7.51
C ASN A 85 -15.56 -4.13 7.52
N PHE A 86 -14.83 -3.08 7.81
CA PHE A 86 -15.17 -1.70 7.44
C PHE A 86 -14.31 -1.27 6.26
N LEU A 87 -14.88 -0.49 5.36
CA LEU A 87 -14.13 0.24 4.34
C LEU A 87 -13.79 1.63 4.90
N VAL A 88 -12.50 1.89 5.03
CA VAL A 88 -11.98 3.19 5.43
C VAL A 88 -11.47 3.91 4.21
N GLY A 89 -11.87 5.17 4.02
CA GLY A 89 -11.34 6.08 3.02
C GLY A 89 -10.72 7.30 3.68
N ILE A 90 -9.55 7.70 3.20
CA ILE A 90 -8.87 8.93 3.61
C ILE A 90 -8.61 9.81 2.39
N PHE A 91 -8.74 11.11 2.54
CA PHE A 91 -8.66 12.11 1.47
C PHE A 91 -7.77 13.27 1.90
N SER A 92 -6.87 13.68 1.02
CA SER A 92 -6.07 14.91 1.21
C SER A 92 -6.82 16.19 0.94
N GLY A 93 -8.07 16.12 0.47
CA GLY A 93 -8.75 17.26 -0.14
C GLY A 93 -8.25 17.57 -1.54
N GLN A 94 -8.72 18.70 -2.10
CA GLN A 94 -8.29 19.17 -3.41
C GLN A 94 -6.85 19.70 -3.36
N LYS A 95 -5.99 19.25 -4.29
CA LYS A 95 -4.65 19.76 -4.53
C LYS A 95 -4.62 20.45 -5.89
N SER A 96 -3.83 21.51 -6.02
CA SER A 96 -3.76 22.31 -7.26
C SER A 96 -3.06 21.61 -8.43
N THR A 97 -2.23 20.60 -8.13
CA THR A 97 -1.40 19.90 -9.12
C THR A 97 -1.40 18.40 -8.89
N SER A 98 -0.85 17.64 -9.83
CA SER A 98 -0.45 16.25 -9.59
C SER A 98 0.77 16.15 -8.67
N GLY A 99 1.19 14.93 -8.32
CA GLY A 99 2.36 14.65 -7.48
C GLY A 99 2.04 14.58 -5.97
N TYR A 100 0.82 14.89 -5.56
CA TYR A 100 0.36 14.65 -4.19
C TYR A 100 -0.17 13.22 -4.03
N GLY A 101 0.06 12.64 -2.86
CA GLY A 101 -0.49 11.35 -2.47
C GLY A 101 -0.78 11.27 -0.98
N ILE A 102 -1.65 10.34 -0.62
CA ILE A 102 -1.96 10.00 0.76
C ILE A 102 -2.03 8.48 0.89
N LYS A 103 -1.51 7.91 1.98
CA LYS A 103 -1.43 6.47 2.15
C LYS A 103 -1.58 6.07 3.61
N VAL A 104 -2.42 5.07 3.88
CA VAL A 104 -2.45 4.38 5.17
C VAL A 104 -1.16 3.59 5.32
N THR A 105 -0.46 3.80 6.42
CA THR A 105 0.85 3.17 6.69
C THR A 105 0.75 2.03 7.68
N SER A 106 -0.13 2.16 8.69
CA SER A 106 -0.39 1.10 9.66
C SER A 106 -1.76 1.29 10.32
N VAL A 107 -2.29 0.21 10.85
CA VAL A 107 -3.43 0.21 11.75
C VAL A 107 -3.00 -0.46 13.03
N VAL A 108 -3.21 0.21 14.14
CA VAL A 108 -2.85 -0.31 15.48
C VAL A 108 -4.04 -0.20 16.40
N GLU A 109 -4.11 -1.08 17.38
CA GLU A 109 -5.14 -1.02 18.41
C GLU A 109 -4.59 -1.32 19.81
N ASN A 110 -5.27 -0.80 20.81
CA ASN A 110 -5.12 -1.23 22.19
C ASN A 110 -6.50 -1.63 22.77
N SER A 111 -6.65 -1.77 24.09
CA SER A 111 -7.92 -2.18 24.68
C SER A 111 -9.05 -1.18 24.43
N CYS A 112 -8.76 0.11 24.17
CA CYS A 112 -9.76 1.18 24.12
C CYS A 112 -10.07 1.67 22.70
N GLN A 113 -9.11 1.65 21.79
CA GLN A 113 -9.22 2.36 20.52
C GLN A 113 -8.44 1.70 19.40
N VAL A 114 -8.79 2.08 18.16
CA VAL A 114 -8.04 1.79 16.93
C VAL A 114 -7.48 3.10 16.40
N VAL A 115 -6.21 3.10 16.00
CA VAL A 115 -5.55 4.25 15.38
C VAL A 115 -5.10 3.87 13.98
N ILE A 116 -5.53 4.64 12.98
CA ILE A 116 -5.14 4.51 11.59
C ILE A 116 -4.07 5.55 11.32
N ASN A 117 -2.82 5.10 11.16
CA ASN A 117 -1.72 5.95 10.82
C ASN A 117 -1.65 6.13 9.31
N PHE A 118 -1.45 7.36 8.86
CA PHE A 118 -1.33 7.68 7.45
C PHE A 118 -0.25 8.73 7.20
N TYR A 119 0.23 8.77 5.97
CA TYR A 119 1.20 9.73 5.48
C TYR A 119 0.66 10.45 4.25
N GLU A 120 0.92 11.73 4.16
CA GLU A 120 0.61 12.56 3.00
C GLU A 120 1.89 13.16 2.44
N HIS A 121 2.11 13.07 1.14
CA HIS A 121 3.25 13.68 0.48
C HIS A 121 2.82 14.66 -0.61
N GLY A 122 3.69 15.61 -0.90
CA GLY A 122 3.61 16.49 -2.05
C GLY A 122 4.66 16.16 -3.11
N PRO A 123 4.62 16.88 -4.23
CA PRO A 123 5.62 16.76 -5.29
C PRO A 123 7.02 17.01 -4.76
N GLN A 124 7.99 16.25 -5.28
CA GLN A 124 9.40 16.40 -4.95
C GLN A 124 10.11 17.24 -6.01
N PRO A 125 11.25 17.89 -5.68
CA PRO A 125 12.06 18.58 -6.66
C PRO A 125 12.45 17.64 -7.81
N GLY A 126 12.10 18.03 -9.05
CA GLY A 126 12.36 17.23 -10.24
C GLY A 126 11.19 16.39 -10.74
N ASP A 127 10.09 16.29 -9.98
CA ASP A 127 8.88 15.61 -10.45
C ASP A 127 8.26 16.33 -11.65
N VAL A 128 7.79 15.55 -12.62
CA VAL A 128 6.95 16.06 -13.70
C VAL A 128 5.52 16.18 -13.18
N ILE A 129 5.07 17.40 -12.97
CA ILE A 129 3.73 17.70 -12.45
C ILE A 129 2.83 18.30 -13.52
N THR A 130 1.54 17.95 -13.48
CA THR A 130 0.49 18.60 -14.28
C THR A 130 -0.21 19.66 -13.44
N GLN A 131 -0.57 20.79 -14.07
CA GLN A 131 -1.31 21.90 -13.44
C GLN A 131 -2.82 21.62 -13.43
N THR A 132 -3.20 20.40 -13.08
CA THR A 132 -4.60 19.96 -13.02
C THR A 132 -4.94 19.62 -11.57
N PRO A 133 -6.05 20.10 -11.03
CA PRO A 133 -6.50 19.74 -9.69
C PRO A 133 -6.62 18.21 -9.52
N THR A 134 -6.12 17.70 -8.40
CA THR A 134 -6.20 16.27 -8.04
C THR A 134 -6.84 16.10 -6.66
N TYR A 135 -7.34 14.90 -6.39
CA TYR A 135 -8.02 14.54 -5.14
C TYR A 135 -7.40 13.25 -4.58
N PRO A 136 -6.18 13.32 -4.02
CA PRO A 136 -5.50 12.14 -3.51
C PRO A 136 -6.33 11.45 -2.44
N SER A 137 -6.42 10.12 -2.55
CA SER A 137 -7.17 9.29 -1.62
C SER A 137 -6.53 7.92 -1.48
N ASP A 138 -6.77 7.27 -0.34
CA ASP A 138 -6.43 5.86 -0.13
C ASP A 138 -7.60 5.14 0.55
N TYR A 139 -7.72 3.84 0.24
CA TYR A 139 -8.82 3.01 0.73
C TYR A 139 -8.28 1.70 1.28
N VAL A 140 -8.71 1.36 2.48
CA VAL A 140 -8.32 0.11 3.13
C VAL A 140 -9.53 -0.57 3.77
N LEU A 141 -9.46 -1.90 3.84
CA LEU A 141 -10.39 -2.71 4.62
C LEU A 141 -9.72 -3.02 5.95
N ILE A 142 -10.41 -2.72 7.04
CA ILE A 142 -10.00 -3.10 8.39
C ILE A 142 -11.03 -4.05 8.99
N PRO A 143 -10.65 -4.95 9.92
CA PRO A 143 -11.60 -5.77 10.65
C PRO A 143 -12.64 -4.90 11.37
N LYS A 144 -13.88 -5.38 11.44
CA LYS A 144 -14.93 -4.73 12.23
C LYS A 144 -14.49 -4.57 13.68
N THR A 145 -14.78 -3.40 14.24
CA THR A 145 -14.52 -3.10 15.63
C THR A 145 -15.66 -2.30 16.24
N THR A 146 -15.85 -2.40 17.55
CA THR A 146 -16.73 -1.53 18.34
C THR A 146 -15.95 -0.41 19.01
N LYS A 147 -14.61 -0.45 18.93
CA LYS A 147 -13.74 0.59 19.47
C LYS A 147 -13.84 1.86 18.64
N PRO A 148 -13.69 3.05 19.24
CA PRO A 148 -13.53 4.28 18.48
C PRO A 148 -12.29 4.20 17.58
N ILE A 149 -12.40 4.80 16.39
CA ILE A 149 -11.34 4.83 15.37
C ILE A 149 -10.86 6.26 15.24
N TYR A 150 -9.55 6.44 15.37
CA TYR A 150 -8.87 7.72 15.24
C TYR A 150 -7.91 7.69 14.04
N PHE A 151 -7.63 8.87 13.50
CA PHE A 151 -6.72 9.05 12.37
C PHE A 151 -5.51 9.86 12.83
N ASN A 152 -4.31 9.32 12.61
CA ASN A 152 -3.05 9.96 13.00
C ASN A 152 -2.18 10.22 11.76
N LYS A 153 -1.98 11.49 11.45
CA LYS A 153 -1.07 11.89 10.37
C LYS A 153 0.38 11.79 10.85
N THR A 154 1.17 11.00 10.15
CA THR A 154 2.62 10.93 10.37
C THR A 154 3.33 11.92 9.46
N ASN A 155 4.43 12.51 9.95
CA ASN A 155 5.13 13.59 9.23
C ASN A 155 6.12 13.08 8.17
N GLU A 156 6.42 11.77 8.15
CA GLU A 156 7.41 11.20 7.26
C GLU A 156 6.85 10.02 6.50
N SER A 157 7.19 9.94 5.21
CA SER A 157 6.97 8.71 4.46
C SER A 157 7.85 7.63 5.06
N PRO A 158 7.29 6.51 5.48
CA PRO A 158 8.15 5.42 5.91
C PRO A 158 8.99 4.96 4.73
N ASP A 159 10.30 4.88 4.93
CA ASP A 159 11.16 4.16 4.03
C ASP A 159 10.64 2.73 3.90
N LYS A 160 10.76 2.15 2.72
CA LYS A 160 10.20 0.82 2.43
C LYS A 160 11.03 0.07 1.43
N ILE A 161 10.98 -1.23 1.54
CA ILE A 161 11.55 -2.17 0.58
C ILE A 161 10.42 -3.00 0.01
N THR A 162 10.36 -3.11 -1.32
CA THR A 162 9.53 -4.10 -1.98
C THR A 162 10.43 -5.20 -2.52
N ILE A 163 10.16 -6.44 -2.14
CA ILE A 163 10.84 -7.64 -2.63
C ILE A 163 9.83 -8.53 -3.34
N GLY A 164 10.29 -9.23 -4.36
CA GLY A 164 9.43 -10.17 -5.06
C GLY A 164 10.20 -11.25 -5.79
N SER A 165 9.48 -12.30 -6.12
CA SER A 165 9.90 -13.30 -7.11
C SER A 165 8.92 -13.28 -8.26
N PHE A 166 9.44 -13.39 -9.47
CA PHE A 166 8.66 -13.46 -10.69
C PHE A 166 9.09 -14.61 -11.60
N ASP A 167 8.15 -15.07 -12.40
CA ASP A 167 8.31 -16.16 -13.36
C ASP A 167 7.59 -15.79 -14.64
N GLY A 168 8.32 -15.61 -15.73
CA GLY A 168 7.77 -15.20 -17.04
C GLY A 168 6.84 -16.24 -17.67
N ASN A 169 6.95 -17.51 -17.26
CA ASN A 169 6.08 -18.60 -17.73
C ASN A 169 4.80 -18.77 -16.91
N CYS A 170 4.59 -17.92 -15.93
CA CYS A 170 3.42 -18.04 -15.09
C CYS A 170 2.16 -17.54 -15.79
N THR A 171 1.43 -18.46 -16.40
CA THR A 171 0.13 -18.17 -17.00
C THR A 171 -0.99 -18.35 -15.96
N GLY A 172 -1.44 -17.26 -15.38
CA GLY A 172 -2.77 -17.17 -14.78
C GLY A 172 -2.98 -17.69 -13.36
N THR A 173 -1.93 -18.07 -12.62
CA THR A 173 -2.08 -18.43 -11.21
C THR A 173 -1.23 -17.55 -10.30
N THR A 174 -1.83 -17.13 -9.20
CA THR A 174 -1.28 -16.24 -8.18
C THR A 174 -0.02 -16.75 -7.47
N ALA A 175 0.35 -18.01 -7.66
CA ALA A 175 1.45 -18.65 -6.95
C ALA A 175 2.84 -18.31 -7.49
N CYS A 176 2.96 -17.80 -8.71
CA CYS A 176 4.24 -17.57 -9.39
C CYS A 176 4.79 -16.17 -9.17
N GLN A 177 3.92 -15.21 -8.85
CA GLN A 177 4.28 -13.82 -8.61
C GLN A 177 4.05 -13.51 -7.14
N GLN A 178 5.12 -13.39 -6.38
CA GLN A 178 5.04 -13.14 -4.94
C GLN A 178 5.77 -11.85 -4.63
N PHE A 179 5.03 -10.86 -4.12
CA PHE A 179 5.56 -9.55 -3.82
C PHE A 179 5.15 -9.07 -2.44
N TYR A 180 6.13 -8.60 -1.69
CA TYR A 180 5.97 -8.09 -0.33
C TYR A 180 6.60 -6.72 -0.20
N GLN A 181 5.91 -5.79 0.46
CA GLN A 181 6.48 -4.52 0.88
C GLN A 181 6.73 -4.55 2.38
N LEU A 182 7.91 -4.13 2.78
CA LEU A 182 8.38 -4.08 4.15
C LEU A 182 8.63 -2.63 4.54
N ASN A 183 8.14 -2.22 5.69
CA ASN A 183 8.60 -1.05 6.41
C ASN A 183 8.75 -1.39 7.90
N ASP A 184 9.06 -0.43 8.77
CA ASP A 184 9.21 -0.72 10.20
C ASP A 184 7.88 -1.00 10.92
N TYR A 185 6.74 -0.72 10.27
CA TYR A 185 5.41 -0.80 10.87
C TYR A 185 4.61 -2.01 10.38
N SER A 186 4.79 -2.41 9.13
CA SER A 186 3.96 -3.44 8.51
C SER A 186 4.70 -4.26 7.46
N VAL A 187 4.13 -5.42 7.15
CA VAL A 187 4.42 -6.22 5.96
C VAL A 187 3.16 -6.24 5.11
N LEU A 188 3.24 -5.81 3.86
CA LEU A 188 2.15 -5.90 2.89
C LEU A 188 2.45 -7.05 1.92
N ASN A 189 1.49 -7.94 1.71
CA ASN A 189 1.53 -8.97 0.67
C ASN A 189 0.63 -8.54 -0.47
N PHE A 190 1.20 -8.21 -1.63
CA PHE A 190 0.44 -7.83 -2.82
C PHE A 190 -0.19 -9.05 -3.48
N LEU A 191 -1.45 -8.90 -3.89
CA LEU A 191 -2.24 -9.98 -4.47
C LEU A 191 -2.32 -9.83 -5.98
N ASN A 192 -2.18 -10.95 -6.69
CA ASN A 192 -2.38 -11.03 -8.14
C ASN A 192 -1.50 -10.06 -8.94
N VAL A 193 -0.26 -9.88 -8.53
CA VAL A 193 0.70 -9.03 -9.28
C VAL A 193 0.93 -9.65 -10.66
N ALA A 194 0.73 -8.86 -11.70
CA ALA A 194 0.99 -9.31 -13.06
C ALA A 194 2.48 -9.20 -13.40
N TYR A 195 2.95 -10.12 -14.23
CA TYR A 195 4.32 -10.10 -14.73
C TYR A 195 4.63 -8.78 -15.46
N ALA A 196 5.81 -8.23 -15.21
CA ALA A 196 6.29 -6.96 -15.76
C ALA A 196 5.44 -5.71 -15.44
N SER A 197 4.45 -5.82 -14.56
CA SER A 197 3.60 -4.69 -14.15
C SER A 197 3.81 -4.38 -12.67
N TYR A 198 4.95 -3.76 -12.35
CA TYR A 198 5.38 -3.52 -10.97
C TYR A 198 5.07 -2.09 -10.49
N ASP A 199 3.88 -1.59 -10.86
CA ASP A 199 3.23 -0.46 -10.19
C ASP A 199 2.33 -0.99 -9.09
N PHE A 200 2.85 -1.02 -7.86
CA PHE A 200 2.16 -1.63 -6.72
C PHE A 200 0.96 -0.83 -6.23
N ALA A 201 0.76 0.40 -6.67
CA ALA A 201 -0.40 1.21 -6.30
C ALA A 201 -1.73 0.64 -6.83
N GLN A 202 -1.68 -0.15 -7.91
CA GLN A 202 -2.84 -0.75 -8.55
C GLN A 202 -3.27 -2.11 -7.96
N TYR A 203 -2.49 -2.68 -7.03
CA TYR A 203 -2.77 -4.01 -6.50
C TYR A 203 -3.43 -3.95 -5.13
N LYS A 204 -4.33 -4.91 -4.89
CA LYS A 204 -4.77 -5.25 -3.54
C LYS A 204 -3.61 -5.84 -2.75
N TYR A 205 -3.62 -5.61 -1.46
CA TYR A 205 -2.66 -6.21 -0.56
C TYR A 205 -3.32 -6.61 0.77
N ASN A 206 -2.72 -7.59 1.44
CA ASN A 206 -3.01 -7.92 2.82
C ASN A 206 -1.85 -7.44 3.69
N SER A 207 -2.15 -6.85 4.83
CA SER A 207 -1.15 -6.54 5.85
C SER A 207 -0.98 -7.75 6.77
N ALA A 208 0.25 -8.17 6.98
CA ALA A 208 0.55 -9.13 8.03
C ALA A 208 0.55 -8.45 9.40
N ASN A 209 0.07 -9.17 10.42
CA ASN A 209 0.05 -8.70 11.81
C ASN A 209 1.44 -8.84 12.47
N LYS A 210 2.47 -8.24 11.86
CA LYS A 210 3.85 -8.22 12.35
C LYS A 210 4.61 -7.01 11.84
N ARG A 211 5.66 -6.62 12.56
CA ARG A 211 6.58 -5.57 12.09
C ARG A 211 7.31 -6.01 10.82
N GLY A 212 7.67 -5.01 10.03
CA GLY A 212 8.20 -5.23 8.70
C GLY A 212 9.68 -5.55 8.59
N ASP A 213 10.49 -5.51 9.61
CA ASP A 213 11.94 -5.76 9.59
C ASP A 213 12.73 -4.96 8.52
N TYR A 214 12.24 -3.78 8.11
CA TYR A 214 12.88 -2.95 7.09
C TYR A 214 14.35 -2.69 7.43
N THR A 215 14.62 -2.18 8.64
CA THR A 215 15.96 -1.82 9.09
C THR A 215 16.91 -3.03 9.11
N LEU A 216 16.43 -4.22 9.44
CA LEU A 216 17.23 -5.45 9.42
C LEU A 216 17.51 -5.90 8.00
N PHE A 217 16.51 -5.88 7.14
CA PHE A 217 16.68 -6.31 5.75
C PHE A 217 17.56 -5.33 4.96
N LEU A 218 17.46 -4.03 5.23
CA LEU A 218 18.30 -3.01 4.59
C LEU A 218 19.81 -3.28 4.78
N LYS A 219 20.22 -3.90 5.89
CA LYS A 219 21.60 -4.28 6.15
C LYS A 219 22.13 -5.39 5.23
N THR A 220 21.26 -6.11 4.55
CA THR A 220 21.63 -7.15 3.59
C THR A 220 21.86 -6.59 2.19
N VAL A 221 21.48 -5.32 1.94
CA VAL A 221 21.60 -4.68 0.63
C VAL A 221 23.05 -4.34 0.35
N PRO A 222 23.65 -4.83 -0.75
CA PRO A 222 25.03 -4.53 -1.10
C PRO A 222 25.29 -3.05 -1.31
N ALA A 223 26.51 -2.60 -0.98
CA ALA A 223 26.93 -1.22 -1.18
C ALA A 223 26.81 -0.78 -2.64
N GLU A 224 27.06 -1.66 -3.61
CA GLU A 224 26.92 -1.35 -5.03
C GLU A 224 25.46 -0.98 -5.41
N ILE A 225 24.46 -1.58 -4.77
CA ILE A 225 23.04 -1.21 -4.97
C ILE A 225 22.72 0.11 -4.28
N LEU A 226 23.20 0.31 -3.06
CA LEU A 226 22.97 1.57 -2.35
C LEU A 226 23.61 2.78 -3.05
N ASN A 227 24.73 2.55 -3.76
CA ASN A 227 25.46 3.60 -4.49
C ASN A 227 24.77 4.02 -5.82
N ILE A 228 23.90 3.20 -6.39
CA ILE A 228 23.14 3.55 -7.61
C ILE A 228 21.79 4.18 -7.30
N LYS A 229 21.68 4.82 -6.17
CA LYS A 229 20.47 5.47 -5.66
C LYS A 229 19.68 6.20 -6.76
N GLY A 230 18.39 5.90 -6.89
CA GLY A 230 17.49 6.52 -7.85
C GLY A 230 17.56 5.94 -9.28
N GLN A 231 18.29 4.86 -9.49
CA GLN A 231 18.43 4.22 -10.81
C GLN A 231 17.83 2.82 -10.81
N ASN A 232 17.59 2.33 -12.03
CA ASN A 232 17.20 0.94 -12.25
C ASN A 232 18.41 0.15 -12.73
N LYS A 233 18.61 -1.06 -12.25
CA LYS A 233 19.66 -1.96 -12.72
C LYS A 233 19.15 -3.39 -12.83
N THR A 234 19.58 -4.07 -13.88
CA THR A 234 19.30 -5.49 -14.10
C THR A 234 20.61 -6.26 -14.11
N TYR A 235 20.63 -7.38 -13.41
CA TYR A 235 21.71 -8.36 -13.39
C TYR A 235 21.24 -9.62 -14.11
N GLY A 236 21.97 -10.02 -15.15
CA GLY A 236 21.57 -11.11 -16.06
C GLY A 236 20.48 -10.69 -17.02
N SER A 237 19.61 -11.63 -17.35
CA SER A 237 18.50 -11.43 -18.29
C SER A 237 17.22 -12.07 -17.74
N PRO A 238 16.70 -11.58 -16.62
CA PRO A 238 15.58 -12.23 -15.92
C PRO A 238 14.27 -12.17 -16.70
N ASP A 239 14.14 -11.31 -17.71
CA ASP A 239 12.90 -11.08 -18.46
C ASP A 239 12.89 -11.78 -19.84
N THR A 240 13.90 -12.58 -20.17
CA THR A 240 13.98 -13.24 -21.49
C THR A 240 13.56 -14.71 -21.42
N GLY A 241 12.47 -15.07 -22.10
CA GLY A 241 12.00 -16.45 -22.22
C GLY A 241 11.48 -17.04 -20.90
N ASP A 242 11.87 -18.27 -20.59
CA ASP A 242 11.42 -19.02 -19.42
C ASP A 242 12.10 -18.61 -18.11
N LYS A 243 12.69 -17.43 -18.05
CA LYS A 243 13.53 -17.01 -16.96
C LYS A 243 12.76 -16.48 -15.77
N LYS A 244 13.26 -16.82 -14.63
CA LYS A 244 12.76 -16.43 -13.30
C LYS A 244 13.74 -15.46 -12.68
N GLY A 245 13.24 -14.58 -11.85
CA GLY A 245 14.08 -13.61 -11.16
C GLY A 245 13.54 -13.18 -9.83
N VAL A 246 14.35 -12.38 -9.15
CA VAL A 246 13.93 -11.63 -7.98
C VAL A 246 13.91 -10.15 -8.29
N TYR A 247 12.95 -9.47 -7.67
CA TYR A 247 12.76 -8.03 -7.71
C TYR A 247 13.11 -7.43 -6.37
N PHE A 248 13.77 -6.30 -6.41
CA PHE A 248 14.03 -5.46 -5.25
C PHE A 248 13.77 -4.00 -5.61
N GLU A 249 13.01 -3.31 -4.77
CA GLU A 249 12.80 -1.88 -4.85
C GLU A 249 13.06 -1.26 -3.48
N LEU A 250 13.94 -0.28 -3.44
CA LEU A 250 14.22 0.53 -2.25
C LEU A 250 13.62 1.92 -2.46
N TYR A 251 12.64 2.25 -1.65
CA TYR A 251 12.18 3.61 -1.46
C TYR A 251 12.81 4.17 -0.20
N GLN A 252 13.68 5.16 -0.35
CA GLN A 252 14.39 5.77 0.76
C GLN A 252 14.51 7.28 0.55
N ALA A 253 14.05 8.05 1.54
CA ALA A 253 14.10 9.53 1.51
C ALA A 253 13.54 10.11 0.20
N GLY A 254 12.41 9.60 -0.28
CA GLY A 254 11.74 10.06 -1.50
C GLY A 254 12.33 9.53 -2.80
N VAL A 255 13.39 8.72 -2.76
CA VAL A 255 14.07 8.20 -3.95
C VAL A 255 13.80 6.71 -4.12
N VAL A 256 13.52 6.28 -5.36
CA VAL A 256 13.25 4.89 -5.71
C VAL A 256 14.42 4.30 -6.49
N THR A 257 14.94 3.16 -6.02
CA THR A 257 15.94 2.33 -6.72
C THR A 257 15.32 0.98 -7.01
N LYS A 258 15.38 0.51 -8.28
CA LYS A 258 14.79 -0.78 -8.69
C LYS A 258 15.86 -1.71 -9.23
N ILE A 259 15.87 -2.94 -8.74
CA ILE A 259 16.85 -3.97 -9.12
C ILE A 259 16.10 -5.22 -9.56
N TYR A 260 16.54 -5.78 -10.67
CA TYR A 260 16.10 -7.06 -11.21
C TYR A 260 17.29 -8.00 -11.25
N ILE A 261 17.18 -9.20 -10.69
CA ILE A 261 18.28 -10.16 -10.64
C ILE A 261 17.78 -11.50 -11.20
N ASP A 262 18.49 -12.00 -12.20
CA ASP A 262 18.25 -13.32 -12.77
C ASP A 262 18.46 -14.43 -11.68
N ASN A 263 17.59 -15.42 -11.67
CA ASN A 263 17.76 -16.58 -10.79
C ASN A 263 19.02 -17.38 -11.13
N ASP A 264 19.37 -17.42 -12.41
CA ASP A 264 20.64 -18.03 -12.85
C ASP A 264 21.81 -17.16 -12.41
N ASP A 265 22.92 -17.80 -12.08
CA ASP A 265 24.16 -17.11 -11.78
C ASP A 265 24.82 -16.63 -13.07
N THR A 266 24.86 -15.32 -13.26
CA THR A 266 25.47 -14.70 -14.42
C THR A 266 26.79 -14.00 -14.08
N VAL A 267 27.59 -13.67 -15.09
CA VAL A 267 28.94 -13.11 -14.90
C VAL A 267 28.93 -11.70 -14.30
N ASP A 268 27.82 -10.98 -14.45
CA ASP A 268 27.62 -9.63 -13.92
C ASP A 268 27.05 -9.64 -12.48
N GLN A 269 26.75 -10.80 -11.93
CA GLN A 269 26.38 -10.96 -10.52
C GLN A 269 27.64 -11.19 -9.68
N SER A 270 28.06 -10.18 -8.93
CA SER A 270 29.12 -10.32 -7.91
C SER A 270 28.72 -11.31 -6.83
N THR A 271 29.68 -11.72 -6.00
CA THR A 271 29.41 -12.60 -4.84
C THR A 271 28.37 -11.97 -3.91
N GLU A 272 28.45 -10.66 -3.70
CA GLU A 272 27.52 -9.89 -2.86
C GLU A 272 26.12 -9.85 -3.49
N ILE A 273 26.00 -9.71 -4.83
CA ILE A 273 24.70 -9.75 -5.52
C ILE A 273 24.06 -11.12 -5.43
N LYS A 274 24.84 -12.21 -5.59
CA LYS A 274 24.34 -13.58 -5.41
C LYS A 274 23.87 -13.84 -3.97
N ALA A 275 24.63 -13.38 -2.98
CA ALA A 275 24.22 -13.46 -1.58
C ALA A 275 22.93 -12.64 -1.31
N PHE A 276 22.81 -11.46 -1.91
CA PHE A 276 21.63 -10.62 -1.78
C PHE A 276 20.40 -11.25 -2.47
N LYS A 277 20.57 -11.81 -3.67
CA LYS A 277 19.53 -12.61 -4.35
C LYS A 277 18.98 -13.70 -3.41
N LYS A 278 19.88 -14.46 -2.78
CA LYS A 278 19.49 -15.47 -1.80
C LYS A 278 18.75 -14.87 -0.59
N ALA A 279 19.22 -13.76 -0.05
CA ALA A 279 18.55 -13.08 1.07
C ALA A 279 17.13 -12.68 0.73
N ILE A 280 16.88 -12.20 -0.50
CA ILE A 280 15.52 -11.90 -0.99
C ILE A 280 14.67 -13.17 -1.02
N GLN A 281 15.17 -14.25 -1.61
CA GLN A 281 14.46 -15.55 -1.72
C GLN A 281 14.13 -16.13 -0.33
N ASP A 282 15.08 -16.10 0.59
CA ASP A 282 14.90 -16.57 1.97
C ASP A 282 13.85 -15.71 2.70
N LYS A 283 13.88 -14.38 2.51
CA LYS A 283 12.89 -13.48 3.10
C LYS A 283 11.49 -13.74 2.54
N ILE A 284 11.34 -13.90 1.24
CA ILE A 284 10.06 -14.25 0.61
C ILE A 284 9.53 -15.57 1.18
N THR A 285 10.40 -16.57 1.34
CA THR A 285 10.03 -17.86 1.91
C THR A 285 9.55 -17.74 3.36
N ALA A 286 10.19 -16.89 4.16
CA ALA A 286 9.82 -16.65 5.55
C ALA A 286 8.53 -15.82 5.71
N LEU A 287 8.06 -15.17 4.64
CA LEU A 287 6.85 -14.34 4.62
C LEU A 287 5.60 -15.10 4.12
N LYS A 288 5.76 -16.29 3.54
CA LYS A 288 4.66 -17.18 3.15
C LYS A 288 3.96 -17.74 4.37
#